data_5a29492a47c0019ded2f8c5385f0c724
#
_entry.id   5a29492a47c0019ded2f8c5385f0c724
#
_cell.length_a   1.000
_cell.length_b   1.000
_cell.length_c   1.000
_cell.angle_alpha   90.00
_cell.angle_beta   90.00
_cell.angle_gamma   90.00
#
_symmetry.space_group_name_H-M   'P 1'
#
loop_
_entity.id
_entity.type
_entity.pdbx_description
1 polymer ?
#
loop_
_entity_poly.entity_id
_entity_poly.type
_entity_poly.pdbx_seq_one_letter_code
_entity_poly.pdbx_strand_id
1 'polypeptide(L)'
;ATGQAMGEITGPIVGVVLVLLAVFIPTTLISGISGQLYKQFALTIAASTVISGFNSLTLTPAVCALLLRPTPAHKARLFRWFDSMNDWMQRIYDASVKWLLARPVIAIGSYIIISVIAILMFVKWPSTFIPEEDDGYFMIAIQLPAASSLERTQMVGKQIDAILSDYPEVKTYLGVNGFSIMGGGQLPNAATYFVVLKNWKERAGKEHTAQAVVNRFNGQAYAMIQEAQVFGIIPPAIPGMGNTGGLQLELE
;
A
#
# COMPACT_ATOMS: atom_id res chain seq x y z
N ALA A 1 -3.11 -24.75 39.87
CA ALA A 1 -3.83 -24.35 38.65
C ALA A 1 -2.96 -23.44 37.77
N THR A 2 -2.54 -22.22 38.17
CA THR A 2 -1.78 -21.29 37.33
C THR A 2 -0.42 -21.87 36.88
N GLY A 3 0.34 -22.50 37.77
CA GLY A 3 1.62 -23.12 37.41
C GLY A 3 1.49 -24.30 36.42
N GLN A 4 0.39 -25.03 36.48
CA GLN A 4 0.12 -26.14 35.56
C GLN A 4 -0.27 -25.61 34.17
N ALA A 5 -1.13 -24.56 34.11
CA ALA A 5 -1.48 -23.89 32.88
C ALA A 5 -0.26 -23.26 32.21
N MET A 6 0.66 -22.68 32.98
CA MET A 6 1.90 -22.11 32.45
C MET A 6 2.81 -23.16 31.80
N GLY A 7 2.87 -24.38 32.34
CA GLY A 7 3.61 -25.48 31.72
C GLY A 7 3.13 -25.84 30.32
N GLU A 8 1.83 -25.69 30.07
CA GLU A 8 1.19 -25.97 28.76
C GLU A 8 1.31 -24.81 27.78
N ILE A 9 1.26 -23.55 28.28
CA ILE A 9 1.15 -22.35 27.44
C ILE A 9 2.51 -21.73 27.08
N THR A 10 3.55 -21.96 27.93
CA THR A 10 4.88 -21.35 27.72
C THR A 10 5.49 -21.71 26.38
N GLY A 11 5.48 -22.99 26.01
CA GLY A 11 6.00 -23.43 24.71
C GLY A 11 5.37 -22.77 23.50
N PRO A 12 4.04 -22.81 23.37
CA PRO A 12 3.31 -22.10 22.31
C PRO A 12 3.58 -20.59 22.26
N ILE A 13 3.61 -19.89 23.41
CA ILE A 13 3.89 -18.44 23.44
C ILE A 13 5.30 -18.15 22.91
N VAL A 14 6.31 -18.85 23.38
CA VAL A 14 7.69 -18.72 22.91
C VAL A 14 7.76 -19.02 21.41
N GLY A 15 7.09 -20.08 20.95
CA GLY A 15 7.02 -20.42 19.53
C GLY A 15 6.44 -19.32 18.67
N VAL A 16 5.32 -18.72 19.09
CA VAL A 16 4.70 -17.58 18.36
C VAL A 16 5.63 -16.38 18.32
N VAL A 17 6.26 -16.02 19.46
CA VAL A 17 7.21 -14.90 19.51
C VAL A 17 8.37 -15.13 18.55
N LEU A 18 8.98 -16.32 18.56
CA LEU A 18 10.10 -16.65 17.68
C LEU A 18 9.71 -16.63 16.20
N VAL A 19 8.54 -17.17 15.84
CA VAL A 19 8.04 -17.15 14.45
C VAL A 19 7.81 -15.71 13.97
N LEU A 20 7.18 -14.86 14.78
CA LEU A 20 6.97 -13.47 14.43
C LEU A 20 8.31 -12.71 14.27
N LEU A 21 9.26 -12.91 15.16
CA LEU A 21 10.59 -12.32 15.04
C LEU A 21 11.31 -12.80 13.78
N ALA A 22 11.23 -14.10 13.48
CA ALA A 22 11.83 -14.67 12.27
C ALA A 22 11.25 -14.10 10.97
N VAL A 23 10.01 -13.62 10.98
CA VAL A 23 9.39 -12.95 9.83
C VAL A 23 9.77 -11.47 9.79
N PHE A 24 9.68 -10.75 10.91
CA PHE A 24 9.85 -9.30 10.92
C PHE A 24 11.32 -8.84 10.92
N ILE A 25 12.24 -9.56 11.55
CA ILE A 25 13.67 -9.16 11.57
C ILE A 25 14.25 -9.11 10.15
N PRO A 26 14.07 -10.09 9.27
CA PRO A 26 14.60 -10.02 7.91
C PRO A 26 14.04 -8.86 7.08
N THR A 27 12.78 -8.44 7.33
CA THR A 27 12.20 -7.30 6.61
C THR A 27 12.90 -5.98 6.92
N THR A 28 13.63 -5.88 8.04
CA THR A 28 14.44 -4.70 8.37
C THR A 28 15.68 -4.54 7.49
N LEU A 29 16.07 -5.59 6.77
CA LEU A 29 17.25 -5.60 5.89
C LEU A 29 16.93 -5.19 4.45
N ILE A 30 15.65 -4.95 4.13
CA ILE A 30 15.24 -4.49 2.81
C ILE A 30 15.79 -3.09 2.58
N SER A 31 16.45 -2.89 1.44
CA SER A 31 17.04 -1.60 1.04
C SER A 31 16.03 -0.71 0.32
N GLY A 32 16.34 0.60 0.21
CA GLY A 32 15.51 1.56 -0.51
C GLY A 32 14.43 2.23 0.36
N ILE A 33 13.64 3.11 -0.27
CA ILE A 33 12.61 3.91 0.42
C ILE A 33 11.53 3.00 1.02
N SER A 34 11.08 1.99 0.26
CA SER A 34 10.14 0.98 0.77
C SER A 34 10.70 0.24 1.97
N GLY A 35 12.01 -0.08 1.94
CA GLY A 35 12.70 -0.73 3.06
C GLY A 35 12.71 0.13 4.31
N GLN A 36 12.87 1.45 4.19
CA GLN A 36 12.79 2.35 5.35
C GLN A 36 11.42 2.36 6.02
N LEU A 37 10.34 2.35 5.22
CA LEU A 37 8.98 2.23 5.73
C LEU A 37 8.77 0.88 6.45
N TYR A 38 9.12 -0.21 5.79
CA TYR A 38 9.01 -1.55 6.40
C TYR A 38 9.85 -1.70 7.66
N LYS A 39 11.05 -1.13 7.70
CA LYS A 39 11.94 -1.18 8.86
C LYS A 39 11.30 -0.60 10.12
N GLN A 40 10.62 0.54 10.01
CA GLN A 40 9.94 1.15 11.15
C GLN A 40 8.82 0.26 11.69
N PHE A 41 7.97 -0.27 10.80
CA PHE A 41 6.91 -1.20 11.21
C PHE A 41 7.48 -2.49 11.78
N ALA A 42 8.46 -3.08 11.13
CA ALA A 42 9.05 -4.35 11.54
C ALA A 42 9.72 -4.26 12.92
N LEU A 43 10.49 -3.20 13.18
CA LEU A 43 11.12 -2.99 14.49
C LEU A 43 10.08 -2.75 15.59
N THR A 44 9.03 -1.97 15.31
CA THR A 44 7.96 -1.73 16.28
C THR A 44 7.21 -3.01 16.61
N ILE A 45 6.87 -3.81 15.60
CA ILE A 45 6.18 -5.09 15.80
C ILE A 45 7.09 -6.07 16.53
N ALA A 46 8.37 -6.18 16.16
CA ALA A 46 9.32 -7.08 16.81
C ALA A 46 9.50 -6.71 18.29
N ALA A 47 9.72 -5.43 18.61
CA ALA A 47 9.85 -4.98 19.99
C ALA A 47 8.56 -5.21 20.80
N SER A 48 7.40 -4.86 20.23
CA SER A 48 6.09 -5.09 20.87
C SER A 48 5.83 -6.57 21.11
N THR A 49 6.22 -7.43 20.17
CA THR A 49 6.07 -8.90 20.31
C THR A 49 6.91 -9.46 21.44
N VAL A 50 8.17 -9.02 21.58
CA VAL A 50 9.05 -9.43 22.68
C VAL A 50 8.48 -8.99 24.02
N ILE A 51 8.08 -7.72 24.14
CA ILE A 51 7.49 -7.18 25.37
C ILE A 51 6.19 -7.91 25.71
N SER A 52 5.33 -8.14 24.71
CA SER A 52 4.07 -8.86 24.89
C SER A 52 4.30 -10.31 25.33
N GLY A 53 5.27 -11.01 24.73
CA GLY A 53 5.66 -12.34 25.13
C GLY A 53 6.17 -12.39 26.58
N PHE A 54 7.03 -11.45 26.96
CA PHE A 54 7.52 -11.32 28.32
C PHE A 54 6.37 -11.06 29.33
N ASN A 55 5.47 -10.13 29.02
CA ASN A 55 4.29 -9.87 29.86
C ASN A 55 3.37 -11.08 29.98
N SER A 56 3.17 -11.81 28.89
CA SER A 56 2.34 -13.02 28.90
C SER A 56 2.90 -14.12 29.77
N LEU A 57 4.23 -14.23 29.85
CA LEU A 57 4.91 -15.25 30.64
C LEU A 57 5.14 -14.84 32.11
N THR A 58 5.13 -13.55 32.42
CA THR A 58 5.43 -13.05 33.77
C THR A 58 4.24 -12.38 34.45
N LEU A 59 3.77 -11.26 33.89
CA LEU A 59 2.73 -10.44 34.51
C LEU A 59 1.39 -11.16 34.53
N THR A 60 0.99 -11.75 33.42
CA THR A 60 -0.33 -12.41 33.31
C THR A 60 -0.50 -13.54 34.32
N PRO A 61 0.44 -14.49 34.47
CA PRO A 61 0.33 -15.54 35.48
C PRO A 61 0.38 -15.00 36.91
N ALA A 62 1.20 -13.99 37.18
CA ALA A 62 1.28 -13.38 38.49
C ALA A 62 -0.05 -12.71 38.89
N VAL A 63 -0.64 -11.96 37.98
CA VAL A 63 -1.96 -11.32 38.18
C VAL A 63 -3.05 -12.38 38.35
N CYS A 64 -3.04 -13.43 37.54
CA CYS A 64 -3.98 -14.55 37.65
C CYS A 64 -3.85 -15.25 39.02
N ALA A 65 -2.62 -15.48 39.50
CA ALA A 65 -2.40 -16.11 40.82
C ALA A 65 -2.90 -15.24 41.98
N LEU A 66 -2.82 -13.93 41.86
CA LEU A 66 -3.23 -12.99 42.92
C LEU A 66 -4.73 -12.69 42.89
N LEU A 67 -5.33 -12.52 41.72
CA LEU A 67 -6.68 -12.01 41.55
C LEU A 67 -7.75 -13.11 41.35
N LEU A 68 -7.38 -14.26 40.79
CA LEU A 68 -8.34 -15.31 40.53
C LEU A 68 -8.72 -16.01 41.87
N ARG A 69 -9.99 -15.91 42.18
CA ARG A 69 -10.63 -16.59 43.31
C ARG A 69 -11.35 -17.85 42.81
N PRO A 70 -11.53 -18.88 43.67
CA PRO A 70 -12.36 -20.01 43.31
C PRO A 70 -13.76 -19.58 42.89
N THR A 71 -14.25 -20.16 41.81
CA THR A 71 -15.54 -19.82 41.25
C THR A 71 -16.67 -20.05 42.24
N PRO A 72 -17.49 -19.07 42.60
CA PRO A 72 -18.62 -19.31 43.53
C PRO A 72 -19.63 -20.28 42.92
N ALA A 73 -20.28 -21.07 43.73
CA ALA A 73 -21.28 -22.08 43.33
C ALA A 73 -22.49 -21.43 42.58
N HIS A 74 -22.75 -20.15 42.86
CA HIS A 74 -23.83 -19.40 42.21
C HIS A 74 -23.22 -18.30 41.33
N LYS A 75 -23.14 -18.55 40.02
CA LYS A 75 -22.74 -17.53 39.05
C LYS A 75 -23.88 -16.58 38.73
N ALA A 76 -23.58 -15.28 38.60
CA ALA A 76 -24.55 -14.31 38.12
C ALA A 76 -25.05 -14.65 36.70
N ARG A 77 -26.27 -14.19 36.34
CA ARG A 77 -26.93 -14.50 35.05
C ARG A 77 -26.04 -14.20 33.84
N LEU A 78 -25.26 -13.13 33.89
CA LEU A 78 -24.37 -12.71 32.82
C LEU A 78 -23.24 -13.73 32.59
N PHE A 79 -22.61 -14.23 33.67
CA PHE A 79 -21.56 -15.26 33.57
C PHE A 79 -22.09 -16.60 33.06
N ARG A 80 -23.34 -16.97 33.44
CA ARG A 80 -23.99 -18.18 32.90
C ARG A 80 -24.25 -18.08 31.41
N TRP A 81 -24.66 -16.89 30.92
CA TRP A 81 -24.85 -16.65 29.49
C TRP A 81 -23.51 -16.78 28.75
N PHE A 82 -22.43 -16.18 29.28
CA PHE A 82 -21.10 -16.28 28.71
C PHE A 82 -20.59 -17.72 28.68
N ASP A 83 -20.74 -18.47 29.77
CA ASP A 83 -20.40 -19.89 29.82
C ASP A 83 -21.20 -20.69 28.78
N SER A 84 -22.51 -20.47 28.70
CA SER A 84 -23.36 -21.14 27.70
C SER A 84 -22.94 -20.84 26.25
N MET A 85 -22.59 -19.59 25.98
CA MET A 85 -22.08 -19.18 24.66
C MET A 85 -20.74 -19.89 24.35
N ASN A 86 -19.86 -19.95 25.33
CA ASN A 86 -18.55 -20.60 25.17
C ASN A 86 -18.72 -22.12 24.97
N ASP A 87 -19.58 -22.78 25.76
CA ASP A 87 -19.91 -24.19 25.60
C ASP A 87 -20.58 -24.49 24.25
N TRP A 88 -21.39 -23.57 23.72
CA TRP A 88 -22.00 -23.69 22.40
C TRP A 88 -20.92 -23.60 21.30
N MET A 89 -20.02 -22.60 21.37
CA MET A 89 -18.90 -22.48 20.45
C MET A 89 -18.00 -23.71 20.47
N GLN A 90 -17.68 -24.21 21.67
CA GLN A 90 -16.86 -25.42 21.84
C GLN A 90 -17.53 -26.63 21.20
N ARG A 91 -18.84 -26.82 21.42
CA ARG A 91 -19.59 -27.92 20.79
C ARG A 91 -19.57 -27.87 19.28
N ILE A 92 -19.74 -26.67 18.68
CA ILE A 92 -19.67 -26.50 17.23
C ILE A 92 -18.25 -26.84 16.74
N TYR A 93 -17.24 -26.31 17.40
CA TYR A 93 -15.85 -26.58 17.06
C TYR A 93 -15.54 -28.07 17.10
N ASP A 94 -15.85 -28.74 18.21
CA ASP A 94 -15.63 -30.18 18.40
C ASP A 94 -16.37 -31.01 17.35
N ALA A 95 -17.63 -30.67 17.08
CA ALA A 95 -18.41 -31.35 16.06
C ALA A 95 -17.83 -31.16 14.66
N SER A 96 -17.42 -29.93 14.33
CA SER A 96 -16.81 -29.60 13.04
C SER A 96 -15.48 -30.35 12.84
N VAL A 97 -14.61 -30.33 13.85
CA VAL A 97 -13.32 -31.03 13.81
C VAL A 97 -13.52 -32.53 13.69
N LYS A 98 -14.40 -33.14 14.50
CA LYS A 98 -14.70 -34.58 14.43
C LYS A 98 -15.28 -34.95 13.06
N TRP A 99 -16.18 -34.13 12.52
CA TRP A 99 -16.74 -34.36 11.18
C TRP A 99 -15.69 -34.30 10.09
N LEU A 100 -14.76 -33.32 10.18
CA LEU A 100 -13.68 -33.11 9.22
C LEU A 100 -12.67 -34.28 9.28
N LEU A 101 -12.28 -34.69 10.49
CA LEU A 101 -11.37 -35.80 10.71
C LEU A 101 -11.95 -37.17 10.26
N ALA A 102 -13.25 -37.33 10.38
CA ALA A 102 -13.93 -38.53 9.89
C ALA A 102 -13.99 -38.59 8.36
N ARG A 103 -13.71 -37.50 7.65
CA ARG A 103 -13.78 -37.39 6.19
C ARG A 103 -12.54 -36.74 5.60
N PRO A 104 -11.38 -37.41 5.67
CA PRO A 104 -10.10 -36.80 5.26
C PRO A 104 -10.06 -36.35 3.79
N VAL A 105 -10.77 -37.03 2.90
CA VAL A 105 -10.88 -36.63 1.48
C VAL A 105 -11.57 -35.28 1.33
N ILE A 106 -12.62 -35.00 2.11
CA ILE A 106 -13.32 -33.71 2.10
C ILE A 106 -12.44 -32.64 2.71
N ALA A 107 -11.74 -32.96 3.80
CA ALA A 107 -10.82 -32.02 4.45
C ALA A 107 -9.68 -31.58 3.54
N ILE A 108 -9.02 -32.54 2.88
CA ILE A 108 -7.93 -32.28 1.94
C ILE A 108 -8.47 -31.55 0.69
N GLY A 109 -9.61 -32.01 0.15
CA GLY A 109 -10.25 -31.39 -1.01
C GLY A 109 -10.63 -29.93 -0.76
N SER A 110 -11.25 -29.63 0.40
CA SER A 110 -11.60 -28.26 0.75
C SER A 110 -10.35 -27.38 0.96
N TYR A 111 -9.30 -27.92 1.57
CA TYR A 111 -8.03 -27.20 1.72
C TYR A 111 -7.41 -26.86 0.35
N ILE A 112 -7.37 -27.82 -0.58
CA ILE A 112 -6.85 -27.60 -1.94
C ILE A 112 -7.68 -26.55 -2.66
N ILE A 113 -9.01 -26.64 -2.59
CA ILE A 113 -9.90 -25.66 -3.25
C ILE A 113 -9.67 -24.27 -2.70
N ILE A 114 -9.64 -24.11 -1.37
CA ILE A 114 -9.39 -22.80 -0.74
C ILE A 114 -8.01 -22.25 -1.12
N SER A 115 -6.98 -23.12 -1.14
CA SER A 115 -5.62 -22.73 -1.54
C SER A 115 -5.56 -22.29 -3.01
N VAL A 116 -6.23 -23.00 -3.90
CA VAL A 116 -6.29 -22.61 -5.32
C VAL A 116 -7.03 -21.27 -5.49
N ILE A 117 -8.16 -21.09 -4.80
CA ILE A 117 -8.89 -19.80 -4.82
C ILE A 117 -8.00 -18.67 -4.30
N ALA A 118 -7.29 -18.88 -3.18
CA ALA A 118 -6.38 -17.90 -2.60
C ALA A 118 -5.24 -17.52 -3.57
N ILE A 119 -4.62 -18.52 -4.22
CA ILE A 119 -3.58 -18.30 -5.22
C ILE A 119 -4.12 -17.53 -6.43
N LEU A 120 -5.29 -17.92 -6.95
CA LEU A 120 -5.93 -17.22 -8.08
C LEU A 120 -6.29 -15.77 -7.73
N MET A 121 -6.79 -15.53 -6.53
CA MET A 121 -7.04 -14.17 -6.05
C MET A 121 -5.75 -13.37 -5.94
N PHE A 122 -4.70 -13.96 -5.38
CA PHE A 122 -3.40 -13.30 -5.22
C PHE A 122 -2.76 -12.93 -6.58
N VAL A 123 -2.82 -13.83 -7.56
CA VAL A 123 -2.26 -13.59 -8.90
C VAL A 123 -3.06 -12.56 -9.69
N LYS A 124 -4.39 -12.53 -9.51
CA LYS A 124 -5.26 -11.58 -10.24
C LYS A 124 -5.39 -10.23 -9.56
N TRP A 125 -5.03 -10.12 -8.29
CA TRP A 125 -5.11 -8.85 -7.58
C TRP A 125 -3.97 -7.93 -8.00
N PRO A 126 -4.25 -6.68 -8.39
CA PRO A 126 -3.18 -5.75 -8.75
C PRO A 126 -2.28 -5.51 -7.53
N SER A 127 -1.02 -5.89 -7.67
CA SER A 127 -0.01 -5.70 -6.62
C SER A 127 0.73 -4.39 -6.87
N THR A 128 0.17 -3.28 -6.44
CA THR A 128 0.87 -2.00 -6.35
C THR A 128 1.14 -1.67 -4.90
N PHE A 129 2.35 -1.20 -4.61
CA PHE A 129 2.74 -0.83 -3.24
C PHE A 129 1.92 0.36 -2.72
N ILE A 130 1.65 1.31 -3.60
CA ILE A 130 0.76 2.44 -3.37
C ILE A 130 -0.16 2.50 -4.59
N PRO A 131 -1.49 2.42 -4.41
CA PRO A 131 -2.43 2.62 -5.50
C PRO A 131 -2.21 4.00 -6.12
N GLU A 132 -2.24 4.07 -7.45
CA GLU A 132 -2.26 5.37 -8.14
C GLU A 132 -3.60 6.04 -7.81
N GLU A 133 -3.52 7.15 -7.08
CA GLU A 133 -4.67 7.97 -6.76
C GLU A 133 -4.77 9.14 -7.75
N ASP A 134 -5.99 9.59 -7.95
CA ASP A 134 -6.24 10.77 -8.77
C ASP A 134 -6.17 12.01 -7.87
N ASP A 135 -4.99 12.61 -7.78
CA ASP A 135 -4.72 13.79 -6.96
C ASP A 135 -5.29 15.09 -7.55
N GLY A 136 -5.96 15.02 -8.70
CA GLY A 136 -6.57 16.17 -9.34
C GLY A 136 -5.57 17.10 -10.01
N TYR A 137 -4.34 16.67 -10.25
CA TYR A 137 -3.35 17.43 -11.01
C TYR A 137 -2.37 16.50 -11.74
N PHE A 138 -1.73 17.06 -12.76
CA PHE A 138 -0.62 16.40 -13.47
C PHE A 138 0.39 17.45 -13.93
N MET A 139 1.56 16.99 -14.34
CA MET A 139 2.62 17.84 -14.86
C MET A 139 2.89 17.50 -16.32
N ILE A 140 3.34 18.50 -17.08
CA ILE A 140 3.81 18.31 -18.45
C ILE A 140 5.27 18.73 -18.48
N ALA A 141 6.14 17.81 -18.87
CA ALA A 141 7.53 18.10 -19.16
C ALA A 141 7.70 18.31 -20.66
N ILE A 142 8.35 19.38 -21.03
CA ILE A 142 8.65 19.77 -22.41
C ILE A 142 10.16 19.86 -22.54
N GLN A 143 10.72 19.15 -23.51
CA GLN A 143 12.15 19.16 -23.81
C GLN A 143 12.37 19.36 -25.30
N LEU A 144 13.00 20.47 -25.66
CA LEU A 144 13.47 20.75 -27.03
C LEU A 144 14.88 20.21 -27.23
N PRO A 145 15.33 20.10 -28.50
CA PRO A 145 16.71 19.78 -28.80
C PRO A 145 17.71 20.71 -28.11
N ALA A 146 18.90 20.21 -27.83
CA ALA A 146 19.98 21.02 -27.26
C ALA A 146 20.22 22.27 -28.08
N ALA A 147 20.58 23.39 -27.42
CA ALA A 147 20.78 24.70 -28.00
C ALA A 147 19.51 25.42 -28.55
N SER A 148 18.31 24.92 -28.26
CA SER A 148 17.09 25.69 -28.52
C SER A 148 17.00 26.90 -27.59
N SER A 149 16.56 28.04 -28.14
CA SER A 149 16.37 29.26 -27.36
C SER A 149 15.11 29.22 -26.50
N LEU A 150 15.07 30.04 -25.46
CA LEU A 150 13.89 30.21 -24.61
C LEU A 150 12.65 30.64 -25.41
N GLU A 151 12.82 31.50 -26.42
CA GLU A 151 11.73 31.95 -27.29
C GLU A 151 11.08 30.78 -28.05
N ARG A 152 11.91 29.85 -28.53
CA ARG A 152 11.42 28.63 -29.20
C ARG A 152 10.66 27.72 -28.21
N THR A 153 11.15 27.61 -27.00
CA THR A 153 10.44 26.91 -25.91
C THR A 153 9.08 27.55 -25.60
N GLN A 154 9.02 28.90 -25.60
CA GLN A 154 7.78 29.62 -25.40
C GLN A 154 6.77 29.42 -26.57
N MET A 155 7.26 29.27 -27.81
CA MET A 155 6.36 28.97 -28.94
C MET A 155 5.71 27.57 -28.77
N VAL A 156 6.46 26.57 -28.34
CA VAL A 156 5.90 25.28 -28.01
C VAL A 156 4.94 25.37 -26.83
N GLY A 157 5.27 26.20 -25.82
CA GLY A 157 4.37 26.48 -24.70
C GLY A 157 3.00 27.02 -25.16
N LYS A 158 2.95 27.93 -26.13
CA LYS A 158 1.68 28.42 -26.70
C LYS A 158 0.86 27.32 -27.39
N GLN A 159 1.52 26.32 -27.99
CA GLN A 159 0.81 25.16 -28.56
C GLN A 159 0.19 24.30 -27.45
N ILE A 160 0.91 24.13 -26.33
CA ILE A 160 0.38 23.45 -25.15
C ILE A 160 -0.80 24.20 -24.55
N ASP A 161 -0.71 25.54 -24.44
CA ASP A 161 -1.81 26.41 -23.98
C ASP A 161 -3.06 26.21 -24.83
N ALA A 162 -2.92 26.15 -26.16
CA ALA A 162 -4.03 25.90 -27.07
C ALA A 162 -4.65 24.49 -26.83
N ILE A 163 -3.83 23.47 -26.69
CA ILE A 163 -4.32 22.12 -26.40
C ILE A 163 -5.07 22.08 -25.05
N LEU A 164 -4.50 22.65 -23.99
CA LEU A 164 -5.09 22.64 -22.64
C LEU A 164 -6.39 23.42 -22.56
N SER A 165 -6.55 24.47 -23.36
CA SER A 165 -7.77 25.27 -23.42
C SER A 165 -9.01 24.48 -23.87
N ASP A 166 -8.81 23.43 -24.66
CA ASP A 166 -9.87 22.57 -25.18
C ASP A 166 -10.28 21.46 -24.20
N TYR A 167 -9.60 21.35 -23.05
CA TYR A 167 -9.87 20.31 -22.07
C TYR A 167 -10.89 20.78 -21.02
N PRO A 168 -12.11 20.27 -21.03
CA PRO A 168 -13.13 20.67 -20.07
C PRO A 168 -12.80 20.28 -18.63
N GLU A 169 -11.93 19.28 -18.43
CA GLU A 169 -11.46 18.79 -17.13
C GLU A 169 -10.44 19.74 -16.48
N VAL A 170 -9.76 20.57 -17.27
CA VAL A 170 -8.74 21.49 -16.76
C VAL A 170 -9.41 22.68 -16.08
N LYS A 171 -8.98 22.96 -14.85
CA LYS A 171 -9.42 24.14 -14.08
C LYS A 171 -8.49 25.32 -14.31
N THR A 172 -7.19 25.09 -14.20
CA THR A 172 -6.14 26.10 -14.39
C THR A 172 -4.81 25.41 -14.64
N TYR A 173 -3.87 26.12 -15.22
CA TYR A 173 -2.51 25.64 -15.40
C TYR A 173 -1.50 26.75 -15.26
N LEU A 174 -0.26 26.40 -14.98
CA LEU A 174 0.88 27.30 -14.89
C LEU A 174 2.03 26.71 -15.71
N GLY A 175 2.46 27.41 -16.75
CA GLY A 175 3.63 27.06 -17.54
C GLY A 175 4.88 27.83 -17.07
N VAL A 176 5.94 27.12 -16.75
CA VAL A 176 7.24 27.68 -16.38
C VAL A 176 8.24 27.37 -17.49
N ASN A 177 8.45 28.35 -18.38
CA ASN A 177 9.42 28.23 -19.46
C ASN A 177 10.85 28.44 -18.93
N GLY A 178 11.79 27.65 -19.41
CA GLY A 178 13.17 27.71 -18.94
C GLY A 178 13.44 26.89 -17.67
N PHE A 179 12.51 26.04 -17.27
CA PHE A 179 12.66 25.15 -16.11
C PHE A 179 12.38 23.70 -16.49
N SER A 180 13.30 22.79 -16.16
CA SER A 180 13.16 21.35 -16.37
C SER A 180 12.92 20.63 -15.04
N ILE A 181 11.76 20.01 -14.88
CA ILE A 181 11.50 19.17 -13.72
C ILE A 181 12.28 17.84 -13.78
N MET A 182 12.60 17.37 -14.98
CA MET A 182 13.37 16.14 -15.19
C MET A 182 14.88 16.36 -14.98
N GLY A 183 15.40 17.50 -15.43
CA GLY A 183 16.81 17.87 -15.26
C GLY A 183 17.12 18.60 -13.95
N GLY A 184 16.09 18.90 -13.14
CA GLY A 184 16.26 19.53 -11.81
C GLY A 184 16.82 20.95 -11.83
N GLY A 185 16.65 21.73 -12.93
CA GLY A 185 17.25 23.05 -13.02
C GLY A 185 16.72 23.95 -14.11
N GLN A 186 17.37 25.10 -14.26
CA GLN A 186 17.06 26.06 -15.32
C GLN A 186 17.72 25.65 -16.65
N LEU A 187 16.92 25.39 -17.66
CA LEU A 187 17.33 24.99 -19.00
C LEU A 187 16.50 25.76 -20.03
N PRO A 188 17.10 26.61 -20.88
CA PRO A 188 16.37 27.42 -21.84
C PRO A 188 15.56 26.60 -22.86
N ASN A 189 15.99 25.38 -23.13
CA ASN A 189 15.35 24.43 -24.04
C ASN A 189 14.34 23.49 -23.33
N ALA A 190 13.89 23.82 -22.13
CA ALA A 190 12.91 23.03 -21.39
C ALA A 190 11.81 23.91 -20.80
N ALA A 191 10.64 23.34 -20.60
CA ALA A 191 9.55 23.95 -19.84
C ALA A 191 8.82 22.89 -19.03
N THR A 192 8.18 23.32 -17.96
CA THR A 192 7.33 22.48 -17.12
C THR A 192 5.98 23.16 -16.91
N TYR A 193 4.91 22.41 -17.14
CA TYR A 193 3.55 22.86 -16.85
C TYR A 193 3.00 22.10 -15.65
N PHE A 194 2.33 22.83 -14.77
CA PHE A 194 1.56 22.29 -13.67
C PHE A 194 0.09 22.48 -14.00
N VAL A 195 -0.63 21.38 -14.21
CA VAL A 195 -2.02 21.42 -14.66
C VAL A 195 -2.91 20.91 -13.53
N VAL A 196 -3.82 21.76 -13.07
CA VAL A 196 -4.81 21.43 -12.02
C VAL A 196 -6.14 21.12 -12.68
N LEU A 197 -6.69 19.96 -12.36
CA LEU A 197 -7.99 19.50 -12.85
C LEU A 197 -9.13 20.02 -11.98
N LYS A 198 -10.34 20.01 -12.51
CA LYS A 198 -11.57 20.29 -11.77
C LYS A 198 -11.81 19.24 -10.69
N ASN A 199 -12.71 19.54 -9.77
CA ASN A 199 -13.07 18.62 -8.70
C ASN A 199 -13.62 17.29 -9.28
N TRP A 200 -13.39 16.18 -8.61
CA TRP A 200 -13.86 14.84 -9.03
C TRP A 200 -15.37 14.77 -9.27
N LYS A 201 -16.16 15.59 -8.54
CA LYS A 201 -17.62 15.68 -8.74
C LYS A 201 -17.99 16.29 -10.09
N GLU A 202 -17.15 17.16 -10.65
CA GLU A 202 -17.38 17.86 -11.93
C GLU A 202 -16.81 17.07 -13.12
N ARG A 203 -15.99 16.05 -12.86
CA ARG A 203 -15.39 15.18 -13.86
C ARG A 203 -15.64 13.70 -13.55
N ALA A 204 -16.90 13.36 -13.28
CA ALA A 204 -17.31 11.98 -13.02
C ALA A 204 -17.17 11.12 -14.29
N GLY A 205 -16.63 9.90 -14.14
CA GLY A 205 -16.43 8.95 -15.23
C GLY A 205 -14.98 8.50 -15.38
N LYS A 206 -14.77 7.30 -15.89
CA LYS A 206 -13.43 6.71 -16.05
C LYS A 206 -12.58 7.45 -17.10
N GLU A 207 -13.23 8.07 -18.08
CA GLU A 207 -12.59 8.86 -19.14
C GLU A 207 -12.12 10.25 -18.67
N HIS A 208 -12.57 10.71 -17.52
CA HIS A 208 -12.23 12.02 -16.94
C HIS A 208 -11.26 11.93 -15.77
N THR A 209 -10.72 10.75 -15.49
CA THR A 209 -9.66 10.58 -14.48
C THR A 209 -8.37 11.26 -14.93
N ALA A 210 -7.52 11.68 -13.98
CA ALA A 210 -6.22 12.29 -14.29
C ALA A 210 -5.41 11.43 -15.27
N GLN A 211 -5.39 10.09 -15.07
CA GLN A 211 -4.70 9.17 -15.97
C GLN A 211 -5.28 9.17 -17.39
N ALA A 212 -6.60 9.17 -17.53
CA ALA A 212 -7.25 9.21 -18.85
C ALA A 212 -6.98 10.54 -19.57
N VAL A 213 -7.03 11.67 -18.83
CA VAL A 213 -6.70 13.00 -19.35
C VAL A 213 -5.25 13.07 -19.82
N VAL A 214 -4.30 12.58 -19.01
CA VAL A 214 -2.87 12.53 -19.36
C VAL A 214 -2.63 11.67 -20.59
N ASN A 215 -3.23 10.50 -20.68
CA ASN A 215 -3.09 9.61 -21.84
C ASN A 215 -3.61 10.24 -23.12
N ARG A 216 -4.77 10.92 -23.05
CA ARG A 216 -5.34 11.67 -24.17
C ARG A 216 -4.45 12.85 -24.57
N PHE A 217 -3.96 13.61 -23.60
CA PHE A 217 -3.02 14.69 -23.81
C PHE A 217 -1.74 14.20 -24.50
N ASN A 218 -1.12 13.13 -24.01
CA ASN A 218 0.09 12.57 -24.59
C ASN A 218 -0.13 12.14 -26.06
N GLY A 219 -1.28 11.56 -26.38
CA GLY A 219 -1.63 11.20 -27.75
C GLY A 219 -1.77 12.43 -28.66
N GLN A 220 -2.40 13.50 -28.20
CA GLN A 220 -2.56 14.74 -28.95
C GLN A 220 -1.24 15.51 -29.10
N ALA A 221 -0.47 15.62 -28.00
CA ALA A 221 0.82 16.29 -28.04
C ALA A 221 1.79 15.59 -29.00
N TYR A 222 1.82 14.26 -29.01
CA TYR A 222 2.65 13.48 -29.95
C TYR A 222 2.25 13.70 -31.42
N ALA A 223 0.96 13.86 -31.70
CA ALA A 223 0.46 14.09 -33.06
C ALA A 223 0.70 15.51 -33.55
N MET A 224 0.60 16.51 -32.64
CA MET A 224 0.59 17.94 -33.02
C MET A 224 1.97 18.61 -32.88
N ILE A 225 2.81 18.15 -31.93
CA ILE A 225 4.08 18.78 -31.59
C ILE A 225 5.22 17.84 -31.97
N GLN A 226 5.89 18.13 -33.07
CA GLN A 226 7.00 17.31 -33.57
C GLN A 226 8.40 17.89 -33.24
N GLU A 227 8.45 19.14 -32.86
CA GLU A 227 9.69 19.89 -32.62
C GLU A 227 10.20 19.77 -31.18
N ALA A 228 9.42 19.19 -30.28
CA ALA A 228 9.75 18.98 -28.88
C ALA A 228 9.25 17.61 -28.39
N GLN A 229 9.95 17.08 -27.40
CA GLN A 229 9.42 15.95 -26.63
C GLN A 229 8.52 16.49 -25.54
N VAL A 230 7.26 16.06 -25.56
CA VAL A 230 6.23 16.50 -24.61
C VAL A 230 5.64 15.30 -23.90
N PHE A 231 5.71 15.29 -22.58
CA PHE A 231 5.22 14.21 -21.75
C PHE A 231 4.34 14.75 -20.62
N GLY A 232 3.06 14.37 -20.61
CA GLY A 232 2.21 14.49 -19.43
C GLY A 232 2.55 13.36 -18.46
N ILE A 233 2.77 13.72 -17.20
CA ILE A 233 3.20 12.80 -16.13
C ILE A 233 2.32 13.05 -14.92
N ILE A 234 1.79 11.98 -14.32
CA ILE A 234 1.21 12.04 -12.98
C ILE A 234 2.35 11.90 -11.98
N PRO A 235 2.52 12.88 -11.08
CA PRO A 235 3.55 12.77 -10.04
C PRO A 235 3.31 11.53 -9.18
N PRO A 236 4.38 10.87 -8.74
CA PRO A 236 4.24 9.76 -7.80
C PRO A 236 3.66 10.25 -6.46
N ALA A 237 2.82 9.45 -5.84
CA ALA A 237 2.22 9.74 -4.54
C ALA A 237 3.25 9.99 -3.42
N ILE A 238 4.47 9.46 -3.57
CA ILE A 238 5.61 9.74 -2.68
C ILE A 238 6.75 10.36 -3.49
N PRO A 239 7.17 11.59 -3.19
CA PRO A 239 8.34 12.19 -3.83
C PRO A 239 9.58 11.32 -3.68
N GLY A 240 10.28 11.07 -4.78
CA GLY A 240 11.48 10.22 -4.80
C GLY A 240 11.21 8.73 -5.09
N MET A 241 9.97 8.30 -5.16
CA MET A 241 9.60 7.01 -5.73
C MET A 241 9.09 7.24 -7.15
N GLY A 242 9.94 6.99 -8.14
CA GLY A 242 9.54 7.11 -9.55
C GLY A 242 8.51 6.05 -9.93
N ASN A 243 7.55 6.44 -10.80
CA ASN A 243 6.58 5.52 -11.41
C ASN A 243 7.21 4.67 -12.52
N THR A 244 8.45 4.96 -12.89
CA THR A 244 9.19 4.24 -13.92
C THR A 244 10.35 3.48 -13.29
N GLY A 245 10.27 2.16 -13.36
CA GLY A 245 11.44 1.32 -13.10
C GLY A 245 12.46 1.51 -14.22
N GLY A 246 13.71 1.75 -13.89
CA GLY A 246 14.80 1.89 -14.84
C GLY A 246 16.14 2.01 -14.12
N LEU A 247 17.22 1.74 -14.86
CA LEU A 247 18.59 2.02 -14.45
C LEU A 247 18.94 3.44 -14.88
N GLN A 248 19.28 4.28 -13.92
CA GLN A 248 19.87 5.59 -14.19
C GLN A 248 21.40 5.43 -14.17
N LEU A 249 22.04 5.55 -15.34
CA LEU A 249 23.50 5.56 -15.48
C LEU A 249 23.93 7.01 -15.68
N GLU A 250 24.65 7.56 -14.73
CA GLU A 250 25.43 8.79 -14.92
C GLU A 250 26.81 8.38 -15.43
N LEU A 251 27.17 8.85 -16.64
CA LEU A 251 28.52 8.76 -17.18
C LEU A 251 29.23 10.08 -16.83
N GLU A 252 30.25 10.02 -15.97
CA GLU A 252 31.16 11.14 -15.71
C GLU A 252 32.11 11.37 -16.88
#